data_8ae1c9d20d941007bd6d1c1253ce971c
#
_entry.id   8ae1c9d20d941007bd6d1c1253ce971c
#
_cell.length_a   1.000
_cell.length_b   1.000
_cell.length_c   1.000
_cell.angle_alpha   90.00
_cell.angle_beta   90.00
_cell.angle_gamma   90.00
#
_symmetry.space_group_name_H-M   'P 1'
#
loop_
_entity.id
_entity.type
_entity.pdbx_description
1 polymer ?
#
loop_
_entity_poly.entity_id
_entity_poly.type
_entity_poly.pdbx_seq_one_letter_code
_entity_poly.pdbx_strand_id
1 'polypeptide(L)'
;MSWFRRPPGWPAVLVDGPVVLRPYRRSDAPAWSEIRRANRAWLSPWESHVPGSWDETNSPAAFRFVHADQRKSARTGDGMPFAVCLRENGEERLVGHVNVGSIVRRAFCSGYVGYWVDSRVAGRGVIPTAVALAVDHAFGPGGLHRIEVNIRPENQPSRRVVEKLGFREEAHHVRYMHIDGAWRDHIGYAMTSEEVAAEGGLLARWHRVRDNRG
;
A
#
# COMPACT_ATOMS: atom_id res chain seq x y z
N MET A 1 -21.64 10.97 25.17
CA MET A 1 -20.72 9.97 24.59
C MET A 1 -20.40 10.42 23.18
N SER A 2 -19.14 10.82 22.91
CA SER A 2 -18.74 11.38 21.60
C SER A 2 -18.68 10.28 20.55
N TRP A 3 -19.61 10.31 19.60
CA TRP A 3 -19.73 9.35 18.47
C TRP A 3 -18.69 9.58 17.36
N PHE A 4 -17.76 10.53 17.54
CA PHE A 4 -16.76 10.90 16.53
C PHE A 4 -15.31 10.66 17.01
N ARG A 5 -15.02 9.47 17.55
CA ARG A 5 -13.61 9.12 17.76
C ARG A 5 -12.98 8.85 16.39
N ARG A 6 -11.90 9.56 16.10
CA ARG A 6 -11.09 9.30 14.90
C ARG A 6 -10.63 7.83 14.91
N PRO A 7 -10.62 7.14 13.76
CA PRO A 7 -10.05 5.81 13.67
C PRO A 7 -8.61 5.79 14.18
N PRO A 8 -8.18 4.72 14.87
CA PRO A 8 -6.81 4.60 15.37
C PRO A 8 -5.80 4.78 14.23
N GLY A 9 -4.79 5.62 14.46
CA GLY A 9 -3.72 5.86 13.49
C GLY A 9 -4.09 6.72 12.28
N TRP A 10 -5.30 7.31 12.19
CA TRP A 10 -5.68 8.10 11.02
C TRP A 10 -6.29 9.46 11.37
N PRO A 11 -5.98 10.57 10.61
CA PRO A 11 -5.00 10.66 9.53
C PRO A 11 -3.55 10.68 10.04
N ALA A 12 -2.60 10.29 9.18
CA ALA A 12 -1.18 10.33 9.48
C ALA A 12 -0.34 10.82 8.29
N VAL A 13 0.82 11.38 8.59
CA VAL A 13 1.90 11.65 7.64
C VAL A 13 3.14 10.95 8.17
N LEU A 14 3.74 10.07 7.36
CA LEU A 14 4.90 9.26 7.72
C LEU A 14 6.05 9.58 6.77
N VAL A 15 7.27 9.66 7.28
CA VAL A 15 8.42 10.11 6.48
C VAL A 15 9.63 9.25 6.80
N ASP A 16 10.33 8.80 5.76
CA ASP A 16 11.69 8.23 5.85
C ASP A 16 12.52 8.68 4.64
N GLY A 17 13.58 9.45 4.90
CA GLY A 17 14.36 10.08 3.85
C GLY A 17 13.47 10.88 2.88
N PRO A 18 13.56 10.61 1.57
CA PRO A 18 12.72 11.30 0.58
C PRO A 18 11.30 10.73 0.48
N VAL A 19 11.01 9.57 1.08
CA VAL A 19 9.70 8.92 0.98
C VAL A 19 8.73 9.54 1.97
N VAL A 20 7.60 10.00 1.48
CA VAL A 20 6.51 10.60 2.28
C VAL A 20 5.23 9.84 2.02
N LEU A 21 4.58 9.36 3.07
CA LEU A 21 3.22 8.83 3.04
C LEU A 21 2.27 9.85 3.65
N ARG A 22 1.21 10.19 2.95
CA ARG A 22 0.18 11.12 3.41
C ARG A 22 -1.20 10.75 2.88
N PRO A 23 -2.29 11.24 3.48
CA PRO A 23 -3.59 11.14 2.84
C PRO A 23 -3.59 11.79 1.45
N TYR A 24 -4.38 11.22 0.53
CA TYR A 24 -4.60 11.85 -0.77
C TYR A 24 -5.24 13.24 -0.64
N ARG A 25 -4.87 14.15 -1.54
CA ARG A 25 -5.44 15.47 -1.71
C ARG A 25 -6.24 15.52 -3.03
N ARG A 26 -7.24 16.36 -3.13
CA ARG A 26 -7.96 16.57 -4.41
C ARG A 26 -7.03 17.06 -5.53
N SER A 27 -6.02 17.84 -5.17
CA SER A 27 -4.97 18.33 -6.07
C SER A 27 -4.07 17.22 -6.64
N ASP A 28 -4.12 15.99 -6.11
CA ASP A 28 -3.35 14.88 -6.66
C ASP A 28 -3.95 14.31 -7.97
N ALA A 29 -5.18 14.71 -8.34
CA ALA A 29 -5.91 14.16 -9.48
C ALA A 29 -5.13 14.18 -10.81
N PRO A 30 -4.48 15.29 -11.23
CA PRO A 30 -3.72 15.31 -12.47
C PRO A 30 -2.52 14.36 -12.44
N ALA A 31 -1.72 14.39 -11.36
CA ALA A 31 -0.55 13.54 -11.22
C ALA A 31 -0.93 12.06 -11.12
N TRP A 32 -1.97 11.73 -10.34
CA TRP A 32 -2.49 10.36 -10.26
C TRP A 32 -2.90 9.82 -11.63
N SER A 33 -3.66 10.60 -12.39
CA SER A 33 -4.13 10.21 -13.72
C SER A 33 -2.97 10.04 -14.69
N GLU A 34 -2.01 10.97 -14.71
CA GLU A 34 -0.81 10.88 -15.57
C GLU A 34 -0.04 9.59 -15.29
N ILE A 35 0.29 9.33 -14.01
CA ILE A 35 1.03 8.14 -13.62
C ILE A 35 0.28 6.87 -14.04
N ARG A 36 -1.00 6.77 -13.72
CA ARG A 36 -1.81 5.58 -14.00
C ARG A 36 -1.89 5.30 -15.50
N ARG A 37 -2.12 6.31 -16.31
CA ARG A 37 -2.23 6.17 -17.78
C ARG A 37 -0.89 5.84 -18.39
N ALA A 38 0.20 6.49 -17.97
CA ALA A 38 1.57 6.19 -18.46
C ALA A 38 2.03 4.77 -18.07
N ASN A 39 1.49 4.22 -16.98
CA ASN A 39 1.88 2.91 -16.47
C ASN A 39 0.86 1.78 -16.75
N ARG A 40 0.03 1.92 -17.79
CA ARG A 40 -1.01 0.91 -18.11
C ARG A 40 -0.43 -0.51 -18.18
N ALA A 41 0.59 -0.75 -18.99
CA ALA A 41 1.18 -2.08 -19.18
C ALA A 41 1.86 -2.62 -17.89
N TRP A 42 2.31 -1.72 -17.01
CA TRP A 42 2.93 -2.05 -15.73
C TRP A 42 1.90 -2.41 -14.64
N LEU A 43 0.73 -1.79 -14.65
CA LEU A 43 -0.25 -1.89 -13.56
C LEU A 43 -1.43 -2.82 -13.89
N SER A 44 -1.96 -2.75 -15.12
CA SER A 44 -3.21 -3.44 -15.48
C SER A 44 -3.19 -4.96 -15.26
N PRO A 45 -2.07 -5.70 -15.42
CA PRO A 45 -2.06 -7.14 -15.17
C PRO A 45 -2.33 -7.52 -13.70
N TRP A 46 -2.21 -6.57 -12.78
CA TRP A 46 -2.29 -6.80 -11.33
C TRP A 46 -3.53 -6.22 -10.68
N GLU A 47 -4.45 -5.65 -11.47
CA GLU A 47 -5.61 -4.95 -10.95
C GLU A 47 -6.93 -5.68 -11.24
N SER A 48 -7.90 -5.43 -10.37
CA SER A 48 -9.26 -5.87 -10.59
C SER A 48 -9.84 -5.19 -11.83
N HIS A 49 -10.62 -5.95 -12.61
CA HIS A 49 -11.33 -5.38 -13.74
C HIS A 49 -12.39 -4.38 -13.25
N VAL A 50 -12.32 -3.17 -13.79
CA VAL A 50 -13.33 -2.13 -13.61
C VAL A 50 -14.00 -1.88 -14.98
N PRO A 51 -15.33 -1.80 -15.06
CA PRO A 51 -16.01 -1.50 -16.32
C PRO A 51 -15.56 -0.16 -16.90
N GLY A 52 -15.32 -0.12 -18.20
CA GLY A 52 -14.80 1.04 -18.94
C GLY A 52 -13.37 0.84 -19.43
N SER A 53 -12.91 1.77 -20.26
CA SER A 53 -11.53 1.77 -20.73
C SER A 53 -10.56 2.19 -19.62
N TRP A 54 -9.29 1.79 -19.76
CA TRP A 54 -8.24 2.20 -18.83
C TRP A 54 -8.13 3.72 -18.70
N ASP A 55 -8.28 4.44 -19.82
CA ASP A 55 -8.17 5.89 -19.84
C ASP A 55 -9.35 6.59 -19.14
N GLU A 56 -10.56 6.06 -19.28
CA GLU A 56 -11.74 6.56 -18.58
C GLU A 56 -11.65 6.34 -17.08
N THR A 57 -11.33 5.12 -16.67
CA THR A 57 -11.26 4.72 -15.24
C THR A 57 -10.06 5.33 -14.51
N ASN A 58 -9.05 5.82 -15.24
CA ASN A 58 -7.87 6.48 -14.73
C ASN A 58 -7.78 7.97 -15.12
N SER A 59 -8.89 8.59 -15.48
CA SER A 59 -8.98 10.04 -15.77
C SER A 59 -8.91 10.88 -14.48
N PRO A 60 -8.55 12.18 -14.57
CA PRO A 60 -8.64 13.09 -13.42
C PRO A 60 -10.07 13.16 -12.84
N ALA A 61 -11.09 13.01 -13.68
CA ALA A 61 -12.48 12.97 -13.24
C ALA A 61 -12.81 11.69 -12.45
N ALA A 62 -12.24 10.55 -12.83
CA ALA A 62 -12.40 9.28 -12.11
C ALA A 62 -11.74 9.32 -10.72
N PHE A 63 -10.65 10.07 -10.55
CA PHE A 63 -9.97 10.20 -9.27
C PHE A 63 -10.89 10.67 -8.13
N ARG A 64 -11.91 11.48 -8.42
CA ARG A 64 -12.88 11.93 -7.40
C ARG A 64 -13.58 10.76 -6.68
N PHE A 65 -13.87 9.67 -7.42
CA PHE A 65 -14.50 8.48 -6.85
C PHE A 65 -13.50 7.68 -6.02
N VAL A 66 -12.28 7.49 -6.54
CA VAL A 66 -11.19 6.84 -5.81
C VAL A 66 -10.90 7.59 -4.50
N HIS A 67 -10.76 8.92 -4.56
CA HIS A 67 -10.52 9.76 -3.39
C HIS A 67 -11.69 9.73 -2.39
N ALA A 68 -12.95 9.69 -2.88
CA ALA A 68 -14.11 9.61 -2.01
C ALA A 68 -14.18 8.26 -1.28
N ASP A 69 -13.90 7.15 -2.00
CA ASP A 69 -13.88 5.81 -1.43
C ASP A 69 -12.78 5.65 -0.38
N GLN A 70 -11.56 6.10 -0.69
CA GLN A 70 -10.44 6.09 0.26
C GLN A 70 -10.74 6.92 1.52
N ARG A 71 -11.35 8.10 1.35
CA ARG A 71 -11.79 8.91 2.51
C ARG A 71 -12.87 8.22 3.32
N LYS A 72 -13.79 7.50 2.68
CA LYS A 72 -14.83 6.73 3.35
C LYS A 72 -14.19 5.60 4.16
N SER A 73 -13.37 4.76 3.52
CA SER A 73 -12.65 3.65 4.17
C SER A 73 -11.81 4.14 5.36
N ALA A 74 -11.08 5.24 5.19
CA ALA A 74 -10.29 5.82 6.27
C ALA A 74 -11.17 6.37 7.43
N ARG A 75 -12.33 6.95 7.13
CA ARG A 75 -13.24 7.49 8.15
C ARG A 75 -13.95 6.40 8.95
N THR A 76 -14.30 5.29 8.30
CA THR A 76 -14.92 4.13 8.96
C THR A 76 -13.91 3.29 9.73
N GLY A 77 -12.61 3.48 9.50
CA GLY A 77 -11.55 2.70 10.12
C GLY A 77 -11.25 1.37 9.41
N ASP A 78 -11.82 1.19 8.21
CA ASP A 78 -11.62 0.00 7.38
C ASP A 78 -10.31 0.04 6.59
N GLY A 79 -9.63 1.21 6.56
CA GLY A 79 -8.38 1.36 5.84
C GLY A 79 -7.56 2.58 6.23
N MET A 80 -6.27 2.54 5.86
CA MET A 80 -5.28 3.63 5.94
C MET A 80 -4.67 3.84 4.55
N PRO A 81 -5.37 4.56 3.64
CA PRO A 81 -4.92 4.75 2.26
C PRO A 81 -3.93 5.92 2.15
N PHE A 82 -2.68 5.64 1.86
CA PHE A 82 -1.64 6.65 1.68
C PHE A 82 -1.29 6.87 0.20
N ALA A 83 -1.19 8.14 -0.18
CA ALA A 83 -0.40 8.55 -1.33
C ALA A 83 1.09 8.36 -1.00
N VAL A 84 1.84 7.71 -1.86
CA VAL A 84 3.31 7.62 -1.78
C VAL A 84 3.89 8.75 -2.60
N CYS A 85 4.64 9.62 -1.95
CA CYS A 85 5.31 10.75 -2.57
C CYS A 85 6.83 10.66 -2.39
N LEU A 86 7.56 11.22 -3.34
CA LEU A 86 8.97 11.52 -3.20
C LEU A 86 9.15 13.02 -2.99
N ARG A 87 9.91 13.39 -1.96
CA ARG A 87 10.30 14.77 -1.67
C ARG A 87 11.66 15.04 -2.28
N GLU A 88 11.70 15.90 -3.27
CA GLU A 88 12.90 16.34 -3.97
C GLU A 88 12.89 17.87 -4.04
N ASN A 89 13.97 18.53 -3.63
CA ASN A 89 14.10 20.00 -3.61
C ASN A 89 12.96 20.73 -2.89
N GLY A 90 12.40 20.14 -1.83
CA GLY A 90 11.31 20.71 -1.04
C GLY A 90 9.89 20.46 -1.60
N GLU A 91 9.77 19.90 -2.80
CA GLU A 91 8.49 19.56 -3.42
C GLU A 91 8.15 18.07 -3.24
N GLU A 92 6.87 17.79 -3.04
CA GLU A 92 6.33 16.41 -2.94
C GLU A 92 5.69 16.00 -4.27
N ARG A 93 6.31 15.07 -4.96
CA ARG A 93 5.78 14.46 -6.18
C ARG A 93 5.12 13.11 -5.88
N LEU A 94 3.84 12.95 -6.23
CA LEU A 94 3.15 11.66 -6.17
C LEU A 94 3.86 10.64 -7.05
N VAL A 95 4.10 9.44 -6.54
CA VAL A 95 4.76 8.35 -7.27
C VAL A 95 4.10 6.98 -7.08
N GLY A 96 3.10 6.87 -6.20
CA GLY A 96 2.48 5.58 -5.93
C GLY A 96 1.40 5.64 -4.86
N HIS A 97 1.07 4.47 -4.36
CA HIS A 97 0.05 4.24 -3.36
C HIS A 97 0.45 3.08 -2.44
N VAL A 98 0.11 3.18 -1.17
CA VAL A 98 0.07 2.06 -0.24
C VAL A 98 -1.19 2.18 0.61
N ASN A 99 -1.89 1.06 0.78
CA ASN A 99 -3.09 1.00 1.60
C ASN A 99 -3.02 -0.17 2.55
N VAL A 100 -3.22 0.07 3.83
CA VAL A 100 -3.61 -0.98 4.77
C VAL A 100 -5.13 -1.00 4.77
N GLY A 101 -5.73 -2.00 4.16
CA GLY A 101 -7.18 -2.09 3.95
C GLY A 101 -7.78 -3.34 4.54
N SER A 102 -9.10 -3.49 4.39
CA SER A 102 -9.87 -4.60 4.94
C SER A 102 -9.56 -4.86 6.42
N ILE A 103 -9.47 -3.77 7.19
CA ILE A 103 -9.11 -3.83 8.62
C ILE A 103 -10.25 -4.47 9.39
N VAL A 104 -9.97 -5.62 9.99
CA VAL A 104 -10.86 -6.31 10.91
C VAL A 104 -10.28 -6.20 12.32
N ARG A 105 -11.07 -5.65 13.25
CA ARG A 105 -10.67 -5.42 14.64
C ARG A 105 -11.06 -6.60 15.54
N ARG A 106 -10.93 -6.41 16.87
CA ARG A 106 -11.22 -7.36 17.93
C ARG A 106 -10.28 -8.58 17.90
N ALA A 107 -10.80 -9.80 17.94
CA ALA A 107 -10.00 -11.03 18.00
C ALA A 107 -9.12 -11.26 16.77
N PHE A 108 -9.52 -10.76 15.59
CA PHE A 108 -8.72 -10.92 14.35
C PHE A 108 -7.60 -9.89 14.25
N CYS A 109 -7.89 -8.63 14.56
CA CYS A 109 -6.95 -7.49 14.63
C CYS A 109 -5.94 -7.44 13.46
N SER A 110 -6.42 -7.60 12.23
CA SER A 110 -5.61 -7.77 11.03
C SER A 110 -6.06 -6.85 9.90
N GLY A 111 -5.18 -6.66 8.92
CA GLY A 111 -5.46 -5.95 7.67
C GLY A 111 -4.58 -6.46 6.53
N TYR A 112 -4.91 -6.03 5.30
CA TYR A 112 -4.15 -6.35 4.10
C TYR A 112 -3.40 -5.13 3.59
N VAL A 113 -2.17 -5.31 3.15
CA VAL A 113 -1.41 -4.27 2.47
C VAL A 113 -1.44 -4.50 0.96
N GLY A 114 -1.90 -3.46 0.24
CA GLY A 114 -1.79 -3.37 -1.21
C GLY A 114 -1.02 -2.12 -1.62
N TYR A 115 -0.31 -2.16 -2.74
CA TYR A 115 0.50 -1.05 -3.22
C TYR A 115 0.70 -1.07 -4.72
N TRP A 116 0.97 0.10 -5.26
CA TRP A 116 1.49 0.27 -6.62
C TRP A 116 2.47 1.45 -6.69
N VAL A 117 3.31 1.47 -7.72
CA VAL A 117 4.30 2.52 -7.93
C VAL A 117 4.47 2.82 -9.42
N ASP A 118 4.80 4.07 -9.72
CA ASP A 118 5.27 4.50 -11.03
C ASP A 118 6.52 3.70 -11.42
N SER A 119 6.50 3.06 -12.59
CA SER A 119 7.63 2.27 -13.10
C SER A 119 8.92 3.06 -13.21
N ARG A 120 8.82 4.38 -13.43
CA ARG A 120 9.98 5.31 -13.52
C ARG A 120 10.81 5.40 -12.24
N VAL A 121 10.22 5.03 -11.09
CA VAL A 121 10.91 5.00 -9.78
C VAL A 121 10.98 3.60 -9.16
N ALA A 122 10.51 2.58 -9.87
CA ALA A 122 10.62 1.21 -9.42
C ALA A 122 12.09 0.80 -9.24
N GLY A 123 12.35 -0.10 -8.29
CA GLY A 123 13.72 -0.57 -8.00
C GLY A 123 14.56 0.34 -7.08
N ARG A 124 14.11 1.58 -6.81
CA ARG A 124 14.84 2.56 -5.97
C ARG A 124 14.57 2.42 -4.46
N GLY A 125 13.92 1.35 -4.02
CA GLY A 125 13.60 1.15 -2.60
C GLY A 125 12.36 1.91 -2.10
N VAL A 126 11.67 2.66 -2.97
CA VAL A 126 10.51 3.49 -2.59
C VAL A 126 9.39 2.65 -1.97
N ILE A 127 8.98 1.56 -2.62
CA ILE A 127 7.88 0.71 -2.12
C ILE A 127 8.27 -0.07 -0.86
N PRO A 128 9.43 -0.72 -0.75
CA PRO A 128 9.82 -1.32 0.52
C PRO A 128 9.80 -0.33 1.70
N THR A 129 10.29 0.90 1.51
CA THR A 129 10.20 1.96 2.53
C THR A 129 8.76 2.35 2.84
N ALA A 130 7.92 2.54 1.82
CA ALA A 130 6.52 2.91 1.99
C ALA A 130 5.72 1.82 2.72
N VAL A 131 5.92 0.55 2.35
CA VAL A 131 5.28 -0.59 3.03
C VAL A 131 5.75 -0.70 4.47
N ALA A 132 7.06 -0.56 4.73
CA ALA A 132 7.61 -0.61 6.08
C ALA A 132 7.01 0.48 6.98
N LEU A 133 6.98 1.74 6.51
CA LEU A 133 6.33 2.86 7.22
C LEU A 133 4.85 2.59 7.51
N ALA A 134 4.09 2.11 6.52
CA ALA A 134 2.66 1.85 6.67
C ALA A 134 2.38 0.70 7.63
N VAL A 135 3.19 -0.36 7.61
CA VAL A 135 3.06 -1.54 8.49
C VAL A 135 3.43 -1.19 9.93
N ASP A 136 4.54 -0.49 10.17
CA ASP A 136 4.91 -0.02 11.51
C ASP A 136 3.84 0.90 12.10
N HIS A 137 3.27 1.77 11.27
CA HIS A 137 2.16 2.63 11.68
C HIS A 137 0.89 1.83 11.99
N ALA A 138 0.60 0.80 11.20
CA ALA A 138 -0.54 -0.09 11.43
C ALA A 138 -0.40 -0.90 12.73
N PHE A 139 0.79 -1.39 13.05
CA PHE A 139 1.07 -2.11 14.30
C PHE A 139 1.04 -1.18 15.51
N GLY A 140 1.68 -0.01 15.44
CA GLY A 140 1.75 0.96 16.51
C GLY A 140 0.44 1.77 16.67
N PRO A 141 0.34 2.98 16.10
CA PRO A 141 -0.85 3.84 16.25
C PRO A 141 -2.14 3.22 15.70
N GLY A 142 -2.05 2.36 14.67
CA GLY A 142 -3.17 1.62 14.08
C GLY A 142 -3.71 0.52 14.99
N GLY A 143 -2.88 -0.02 15.90
CA GLY A 143 -3.24 -1.07 16.85
C GLY A 143 -3.61 -2.39 16.19
N LEU A 144 -3.01 -2.74 15.07
CA LEU A 144 -3.15 -4.04 14.43
C LEU A 144 -2.10 -5.02 14.96
N HIS A 145 -2.41 -6.30 14.91
CA HIS A 145 -1.52 -7.38 15.31
C HIS A 145 -0.86 -8.04 14.08
N ARG A 146 -1.61 -8.12 12.97
CA ARG A 146 -1.19 -8.89 11.79
C ARG A 146 -1.45 -8.11 10.51
N ILE A 147 -0.50 -8.15 9.58
CA ILE A 147 -0.62 -7.64 8.22
C ILE A 147 -0.37 -8.76 7.22
N GLU A 148 -1.23 -8.82 6.21
CA GLU A 148 -1.13 -9.78 5.11
C GLU A 148 -0.93 -9.07 3.77
N VAL A 149 -0.26 -9.75 2.84
CA VAL A 149 -0.10 -9.32 1.45
C VAL A 149 -0.38 -10.51 0.54
N ASN A 150 -1.34 -10.36 -0.37
CA ASN A 150 -1.69 -11.42 -1.31
C ASN A 150 -1.20 -11.03 -2.71
N ILE A 151 -0.31 -11.83 -3.28
CA ILE A 151 0.41 -11.51 -4.52
C ILE A 151 0.24 -12.64 -5.51
N ARG A 152 -0.11 -12.32 -6.76
CA ARG A 152 -0.10 -13.31 -7.84
C ARG A 152 1.30 -13.92 -7.99
N PRO A 153 1.44 -15.26 -8.21
CA PRO A 153 2.74 -15.93 -8.36
C PRO A 153 3.64 -15.30 -9.43
N GLU A 154 3.04 -14.75 -10.49
CA GLU A 154 3.75 -14.14 -11.62
C GLU A 154 4.27 -12.71 -11.31
N ASN A 155 3.75 -12.04 -10.27
CA ASN A 155 4.13 -10.68 -9.92
C ASN A 155 5.48 -10.65 -9.17
N GLN A 156 6.55 -10.96 -9.87
CA GLN A 156 7.90 -11.00 -9.32
C GLN A 156 8.37 -9.68 -8.69
N PRO A 157 8.06 -8.48 -9.26
CA PRO A 157 8.39 -7.21 -8.60
C PRO A 157 7.78 -7.10 -7.20
N SER A 158 6.50 -7.46 -7.04
CA SER A 158 5.80 -7.39 -5.76
C SER A 158 6.31 -8.43 -4.76
N ARG A 159 6.57 -9.66 -5.21
CA ARG A 159 7.17 -10.72 -4.38
C ARG A 159 8.52 -10.30 -3.80
N ARG A 160 9.39 -9.69 -4.62
CA ARG A 160 10.68 -9.16 -4.15
C ARG A 160 10.53 -8.09 -3.06
N VAL A 161 9.43 -7.34 -3.01
CA VAL A 161 9.18 -6.36 -1.93
C VAL A 161 8.97 -7.08 -0.61
N VAL A 162 8.04 -8.03 -0.56
CA VAL A 162 7.71 -8.77 0.67
C VAL A 162 8.88 -9.64 1.16
N GLU A 163 9.64 -10.25 0.23
CA GLU A 163 10.86 -11.01 0.53
C GLU A 163 11.93 -10.13 1.19
N LYS A 164 12.19 -8.92 0.63
CA LYS A 164 13.14 -7.96 1.22
C LYS A 164 12.74 -7.48 2.61
N LEU A 165 11.45 -7.39 2.86
CA LEU A 165 10.91 -6.98 4.15
C LEU A 165 10.78 -8.14 5.15
N GLY A 166 10.99 -9.38 4.69
CA GLY A 166 10.94 -10.57 5.54
C GLY A 166 9.53 -11.01 5.91
N PHE A 167 8.55 -10.75 5.05
CA PHE A 167 7.23 -11.35 5.19
C PHE A 167 7.33 -12.86 4.98
N ARG A 168 6.64 -13.62 5.83
CA ARG A 168 6.58 -15.07 5.79
C ARG A 168 5.52 -15.54 4.80
N GLU A 169 5.88 -16.43 3.88
CA GLU A 169 4.90 -17.11 3.03
C GLU A 169 4.10 -18.12 3.87
N GLU A 170 2.76 -18.07 3.81
CA GLU A 170 1.90 -18.92 4.64
C GLU A 170 0.88 -19.72 3.84
N ALA A 171 0.49 -19.26 2.65
CA ALA A 171 -0.59 -19.91 1.92
C ALA A 171 -0.46 -19.76 0.41
N HIS A 172 -1.00 -20.77 -0.29
CA HIS A 172 -1.33 -20.70 -1.71
C HIS A 172 -2.87 -20.72 -1.85
N HIS A 173 -3.41 -19.58 -2.28
CA HIS A 173 -4.85 -19.38 -2.45
C HIS A 173 -5.24 -19.63 -3.90
N VAL A 174 -5.96 -20.71 -4.17
CA VAL A 174 -6.40 -21.06 -5.52
C VAL A 174 -7.61 -20.22 -5.91
N ARG A 175 -7.57 -19.59 -7.09
CA ARG A 175 -8.66 -18.75 -7.66
C ARG A 175 -9.21 -17.72 -6.68
N TYR A 176 -8.31 -16.99 -6.04
CA TYR A 176 -8.61 -16.18 -4.87
C TYR A 176 -9.23 -14.82 -5.20
N MET A 177 -8.65 -14.11 -6.17
CA MET A 177 -9.13 -12.77 -6.58
C MET A 177 -9.39 -12.73 -8.08
N HIS A 178 -10.39 -11.92 -8.47
CA HIS A 178 -10.68 -11.64 -9.88
C HIS A 178 -9.79 -10.50 -10.36
N ILE A 179 -8.68 -10.86 -11.03
CA ILE A 179 -7.65 -9.94 -11.51
C ILE A 179 -7.47 -10.14 -13.02
N ASP A 180 -7.38 -9.04 -13.76
CA ASP A 180 -7.17 -9.07 -15.20
C ASP A 180 -8.15 -10.02 -15.91
N GLY A 181 -9.44 -9.87 -15.60
CA GLY A 181 -10.55 -10.58 -16.22
C GLY A 181 -10.70 -12.06 -15.86
N ALA A 182 -9.95 -12.60 -14.87
CA ALA A 182 -10.08 -13.99 -14.45
C ALA A 182 -9.82 -14.17 -12.94
N TRP A 183 -10.35 -15.25 -12.37
CA TRP A 183 -9.98 -15.70 -11.03
C TRP A 183 -8.54 -16.21 -11.01
N ARG A 184 -7.68 -15.59 -10.23
CA ARG A 184 -6.24 -15.84 -10.19
C ARG A 184 -5.80 -16.36 -8.84
N ASP A 185 -4.81 -17.24 -8.88
CA ASP A 185 -4.13 -17.72 -7.67
C ASP A 185 -3.30 -16.61 -7.04
N HIS A 186 -3.16 -16.67 -5.72
CA HIS A 186 -2.32 -15.75 -4.95
C HIS A 186 -1.49 -16.51 -3.92
N ILE A 187 -0.28 -16.03 -3.71
CA ILE A 187 0.54 -16.44 -2.57
C ILE A 187 0.24 -15.46 -1.45
N GLY A 188 -0.15 -15.98 -0.30
CA GLY A 188 -0.39 -15.22 0.92
C GLY A 188 0.88 -15.10 1.73
N TYR A 189 1.28 -13.86 2.01
CA TYR A 189 2.39 -13.51 2.90
C TYR A 189 1.84 -12.82 4.13
N ALA A 190 2.50 -13.03 5.28
CA ALA A 190 2.07 -12.41 6.52
C ALA A 190 3.24 -11.96 7.39
N MET A 191 2.93 -11.03 8.30
CA MET A 191 3.81 -10.55 9.34
C MET A 191 3.00 -10.16 10.56
N THR A 192 3.50 -10.47 11.77
CA THR A 192 2.91 -10.04 13.03
C THR A 192 3.76 -8.95 13.70
N SER A 193 3.14 -8.19 14.59
CA SER A 193 3.81 -7.12 15.33
C SER A 193 4.99 -7.63 16.16
N GLU A 194 4.89 -8.83 16.73
CA GLU A 194 5.94 -9.45 17.53
C GLU A 194 7.19 -9.79 16.73
N GLU A 195 7.03 -10.16 15.45
CA GLU A 195 8.15 -10.53 14.58
C GLU A 195 9.09 -9.35 14.27
N VAL A 196 8.62 -8.14 14.43
CA VAL A 196 9.41 -6.92 14.16
C VAL A 196 9.71 -6.10 15.42
N ALA A 197 8.99 -6.32 16.51
CA ALA A 197 9.13 -5.53 17.73
C ALA A 197 10.55 -5.56 18.30
N ALA A 198 11.19 -6.74 18.35
CA ALA A 198 12.55 -6.91 18.84
C ALA A 198 13.61 -6.21 17.96
N GLU A 199 13.26 -5.88 16.74
CA GLU A 199 14.15 -5.24 15.77
C GLU A 199 13.97 -3.71 15.69
N GLY A 200 13.04 -3.15 16.46
CA GLY A 200 12.68 -1.73 16.43
C GLY A 200 11.71 -1.37 15.30
N GLY A 201 11.04 -2.35 14.72
CA GLY A 201 10.05 -2.21 13.65
C GLY A 201 10.54 -2.69 12.28
N LEU A 202 9.61 -2.73 11.34
CA LEU A 202 9.87 -3.18 9.97
C LEU A 202 10.76 -2.19 9.19
N LEU A 203 10.63 -0.90 9.46
CA LEU A 203 11.48 0.12 8.85
C LEU A 203 12.94 -0.05 9.27
N ALA A 204 13.19 -0.34 10.54
CA ALA A 204 14.54 -0.60 11.04
C ALA A 204 15.14 -1.86 10.39
N ARG A 205 14.34 -2.93 10.23
CA ARG A 205 14.73 -4.13 9.47
C ARG A 205 15.09 -3.77 8.03
N TRP A 206 14.25 -2.99 7.36
CA TRP A 206 14.49 -2.58 5.98
C TRP A 206 15.77 -1.78 5.81
N HIS A 207 16.08 -0.85 6.72
CA HIS A 207 17.33 -0.10 6.69
C HIS A 207 18.54 -1.04 6.75
N ARG A 208 18.56 -2.01 7.66
CA ARG A 208 19.65 -3.01 7.75
C ARG A 208 19.82 -3.82 6.46
N VAL A 209 18.71 -4.25 5.84
CA VAL A 209 18.74 -4.99 4.57
C VAL A 209 19.28 -4.14 3.43
N ARG A 210 18.93 -2.86 3.40
CA ARG A 210 19.39 -1.91 2.38
C ARG A 210 20.88 -1.63 2.54
N ASP A 211 21.32 -1.34 3.75
CA ASP A 211 22.71 -0.97 4.05
C ASP A 211 23.70 -2.14 3.84
N ASN A 212 23.24 -3.38 4.01
CA ASN A 212 24.03 -4.58 3.71
C ASN A 212 24.15 -4.91 2.20
N ARG A 213 23.47 -4.19 1.33
CA ARG A 213 23.48 -4.40 -0.13
C ARG A 213 24.19 -3.31 -0.92
N GLY A 214 24.63 -2.25 -0.27
CA GLY A 214 25.40 -1.14 -0.84
C GLY A 214 26.88 -1.33 -0.57
#